data_5dfdbf166416cf676610cad1eac0f485
#
_entry.id   5dfdbf166416cf676610cad1eac0f485
#
_cell.length_a   1.000
_cell.length_b   1.000
_cell.length_c   1.000
_cell.angle_alpha   90.00
_cell.angle_beta   90.00
_cell.angle_gamma   90.00
#
_symmetry.space_group_name_H-M   'P 1'
#
loop_
_entity.id
_entity.type
_entity.pdbx_description
1 polymer ?
#
loop_
_entity_poly.entity_id
_entity_poly.type
_entity_poly.pdbx_seq_one_letter_code
_entity_poly.pdbx_strand_id
1 'polypeptide(L)' 'MTDQAQQAGEQAQQAGEQAQENADQAQQAGEQAQQAGEQAQQAGEQAQENADQAQQATK' A
#
# COMPACT_ATOMS: atom_id res chain seq x y z
N MET A 1 -33.06 -0.58 -30.24
CA MET A 1 -33.08 0.52 -29.27
C MET A 1 -32.78 0.05 -27.88
N THR A 2 -33.43 -1.03 -27.49
CA THR A 2 -33.16 -1.62 -26.18
C THR A 2 -31.74 -2.13 -26.06
N ASP A 3 -31.13 -2.52 -27.17
CA ASP A 3 -29.77 -3.05 -27.16
C ASP A 3 -28.75 -2.00 -26.74
N GLN A 4 -28.95 -0.77 -27.24
CA GLN A 4 -28.02 0.32 -26.89
C GLN A 4 -28.08 0.65 -25.40
N ALA A 5 -29.29 0.72 -24.88
CA ALA A 5 -29.45 0.99 -23.45
C ALA A 5 -28.85 -0.11 -22.61
N GLN A 6 -29.01 -1.35 -23.06
CA GLN A 6 -28.47 -2.49 -22.37
C GLN A 6 -26.93 -2.47 -22.40
N GLN A 7 -26.35 -2.15 -23.54
CA GLN A 7 -24.92 -2.07 -23.68
C GLN A 7 -24.35 -0.95 -22.80
N ALA A 8 -25.02 0.20 -22.76
CA ALA A 8 -24.59 1.30 -21.93
C ALA A 8 -24.62 0.91 -20.45
N GLY A 9 -25.64 0.16 -20.05
CA GLY A 9 -25.72 -0.32 -18.67
C GLY A 9 -24.61 -1.27 -18.33
N GLU A 10 -24.28 -2.18 -19.25
CA GLU A 10 -23.19 -3.11 -19.02
C GLU A 10 -21.85 -2.38 -18.94
N GLN A 11 -21.66 -1.40 -19.80
CA GLN A 11 -20.42 -0.62 -19.76
C GLN A 11 -20.28 0.15 -18.45
N ALA A 12 -21.36 0.71 -17.98
CA ALA A 12 -21.35 1.43 -16.71
C ALA A 12 -21.04 0.48 -15.56
N GLN A 13 -21.56 -0.73 -15.63
CA GLN A 13 -21.31 -1.74 -14.61
C GLN A 13 -19.85 -2.15 -14.61
N GLN A 14 -19.30 -2.36 -15.78
CA GLN A 14 -17.87 -2.71 -15.89
C GLN A 14 -16.98 -1.59 -15.37
N ALA A 15 -17.33 -0.35 -15.69
CA ALA A 15 -16.55 0.78 -15.21
C ALA A 15 -16.58 0.87 -13.69
N GLY A 16 -17.74 0.57 -13.09
CA GLY A 16 -17.85 0.55 -11.64
C GLY A 16 -17.01 -0.53 -11.01
N GLU A 17 -17.00 -1.72 -11.62
CA GLU A 17 -16.19 -2.82 -11.11
C GLU A 17 -14.70 -2.48 -11.22
N GLN A 18 -14.29 -1.87 -12.31
CA GLN A 18 -12.91 -1.46 -12.49
C GLN A 18 -12.49 -0.43 -11.45
N ALA A 19 -13.36 0.53 -11.19
CA ALA A 19 -13.08 1.55 -10.20
C ALA A 19 -12.91 0.93 -8.82
N GLN A 20 -13.71 -0.07 -8.51
CA GLN A 20 -13.61 -0.76 -7.24
C GLN A 20 -12.30 -1.53 -7.13
N GLU A 21 -11.90 -2.20 -8.19
CA GLU A 21 -10.63 -2.91 -8.20
C GLU A 21 -9.45 -1.96 -8.02
N ASN A 22 -9.53 -0.80 -8.68
CA ASN A 22 -8.48 0.20 -8.54
C ASN A 22 -8.39 0.71 -7.11
N ALA A 23 -9.52 0.90 -6.47
CA ALA A 23 -9.54 1.34 -5.08
C ALA A 23 -8.94 0.27 -4.15
N ASP A 24 -9.24 -1.00 -4.41
CA ASP A 24 -8.67 -2.08 -3.63
C ASP A 24 -7.16 -2.15 -3.79
N GLN A 25 -6.68 -1.97 -5.02
CA GLN A 25 -5.24 -1.96 -5.27
C GLN A 25 -4.55 -0.80 -4.58
N ALA A 26 -5.17 0.36 -4.60
CA ALA A 26 -4.62 1.52 -3.92
C ALA A 26 -4.55 1.30 -2.41
N GLN A 27 -5.56 0.64 -1.87
CA GLN A 27 -5.58 0.33 -0.44
C GLN A 27 -4.46 -0.63 -0.07
N GLN A 28 -4.26 -1.65 -0.87
CA GLN A 28 -3.18 -2.61 -0.64
C GLN A 28 -1.81 -1.93 -0.75
N ALA A 29 -1.65 -1.06 -1.72
CA ALA A 29 -0.40 -0.34 -1.88
C ALA A 29 -0.12 0.55 -0.67
N GLY A 30 -1.16 1.17 -0.13
CA GLY A 30 -1.03 1.97 1.06
C GLY A 30 -0.59 1.16 2.27
N GLU A 31 -1.17 -0.02 2.42
CA GLU A 31 -0.79 -0.91 3.51
C GLU A 31 0.65 -1.36 3.38
N GLN A 32 1.07 -1.68 2.16
CA GLN A 32 2.46 -2.08 1.92
C GLN A 32 3.43 -0.94 2.24
N ALA A 33 3.06 0.27 1.86
CA ALA A 33 3.90 1.43 2.15
C ALA A 33 4.00 1.65 3.66
N GLN A 34 2.91 1.44 4.36
CA GLN A 34 2.90 1.58 5.81
C GLN A 34 3.81 0.54 6.47
N GLN A 35 3.73 -0.70 6.02
CA GLN A 35 4.60 -1.75 6.54
C GLN A 35 6.06 -1.45 6.26
N ALA A 36 6.36 -0.96 5.07
CA ALA A 36 7.73 -0.60 4.72
C ALA A 36 8.25 0.51 5.62
N GLY A 37 7.39 1.48 5.94
CA GLY A 37 7.76 2.54 6.85
C GLY A 37 8.06 2.04 8.23
N GLU A 38 7.26 1.10 8.73
CA GLU A 38 7.49 0.52 10.04
C GLU A 38 8.81 -0.27 10.06
N GLN A 39 9.08 -1.01 9.00
CA GLN A 39 10.33 -1.76 8.90
C GLN A 39 11.53 -0.82 8.88
N ALA A 40 11.43 0.27 8.16
CA ALA A 40 12.51 1.23 8.12
C ALA A 40 12.73 1.87 9.48
N GLN A 41 11.67 2.11 10.21
CA GLN A 41 11.75 2.67 11.54
C GLN A 41 12.45 1.69 12.50
N GLN A 42 12.08 0.43 12.42
CA GLN A 42 12.72 -0.59 13.25
C GLN A 42 14.20 -0.72 12.92
N ALA A 43 14.54 -0.66 11.63
CA ALA A 43 15.94 -0.74 11.22
C ALA A 43 16.73 0.44 11.78
N GLY A 44 16.14 1.62 11.79
CA GLY A 44 16.79 2.78 12.35
C GLY A 44 17.03 2.64 13.85
N GLU A 45 16.05 2.12 14.57
CA GLU A 45 16.20 1.91 15.99
C GLU A 45 17.29 0.89 16.29
N GLN A 46 17.35 -0.18 15.49
CA GLN A 46 18.38 -1.19 15.66
C GLN A 46 19.77 -0.63 15.39
N ALA A 47 19.88 0.21 14.36
CA ALA A 47 21.16 0.83 14.05
C ALA A 47 21.62 1.72 15.19
N GLN A 48 20.69 2.41 15.81
CA GLN A 48 21.01 3.28 16.94
C GLN A 48 21.46 2.45 18.14
N GLU A 49 20.80 1.34 18.41
CA GLU A 49 21.20 0.47 19.49
C GLU A 49 22.59 -0.10 19.25
N ASN A 50 22.88 -0.48 18.01
CA ASN A 50 24.20 -1.01 17.66
C ASN A 50 25.28 0.04 17.87
N ALA A 51 25.00 1.29 17.52
CA ALA A 51 25.96 2.35 17.74
C ALA A 51 26.20 2.59 19.23
N ASP A 52 25.15 2.52 20.04
CA ASP A 52 25.28 2.68 21.47
C ASP A 52 26.13 1.56 22.08
N GLN A 53 25.90 0.35 21.62
CA GLN A 53 26.68 -0.80 22.10
C GLN A 53 28.15 -0.66 21.72
N ALA A 54 28.42 -0.23 20.50
CA ALA A 54 29.79 -0.03 20.05
C ALA A 54 30.46 1.03 20.88
N GLN A 55 29.73 2.09 21.20
CA GLN A 55 30.26 3.18 22.00
C GLN A 55 30.60 2.70 23.41
N GLN A 56 29.74 1.89 23.99
CA GLN A 56 30.00 1.32 25.31
C GLN A 56 31.21 0.39 25.30
N ALA A 57 31.38 -0.36 24.23
CA ALA A 57 32.50 -1.30 24.11
C ALA A 57 33.84 -0.58 24.07
N THR A 58 33.87 0.63 23.53
CA THR A 58 35.13 1.36 23.44
C THR A 58 35.57 1.97 24.78
N LYS A 59 34.67 2.03 25.72
CA LYS A 59 35.05 2.49 27.06
C LYS A 59 35.91 1.47 27.75
#